data_be14c86dc025fa963da4d839b826d297
#
_entry.id   be14c86dc025fa963da4d839b826d297
#
_cell.length_a   1.000
_cell.length_b   1.000
_cell.length_c   1.000
_cell.angle_alpha   90.00
_cell.angle_beta   90.00
_cell.angle_gamma   90.00
#
_symmetry.space_group_name_H-M   'P 1'
#
loop_
_entity.id
_entity.type
_entity.pdbx_description
1 polymer ?
#
loop_
_entity_poly.entity_id
_entity_poly.type
_entity_poly.pdbx_seq_one_letter_code
_entity_poly.pdbx_strand_id
1 'polypeptide(L)'
;IYPLTAARFLLGEPHALSGEARLAPTGVDAEARAILDYGNFAADLHCAIDTDIAWQISVMGSDGKLVIDQPWHSGPDNQSIVVTKADGSVQEFSTAETRPLYAVEADHVADCLQRGDIASHLVSPEFSINTAYWLDRWRTAGGVTYDADTLGPTGFDANPPVAGRHGITPMMHMDGVDTPISRLVLGTDNQIDAPTLAAMADTFFEQGGTCFDTAHIYSDGVSEQVLGAWIKARGVRDQIVILGKGAHPPDCTPDAMARQLDESLNRLQTEYIDIYCLHRDNPDIPVEEWVDALHAQVKAGRMRVYGGSNWTSARIDAANAYARASGKQGFALVSNNFSLARMEQPVWDGCLASSTDSFRDWHTKTGIALFPWSAQARGFFLDWEAQPLSASRHGADPTIDEMHRVWGSPENLERRRRALELAARKNVSALQIALAYVLHQPFATAALIGPRTPMQLADSLAACAITLDDDEVNWLDLRASDSKI
;
A
#
# COMPACT_ATOMS: atom_id res chain seq x y z
N ILE A 1 -26.41 3.40 0.84
CA ILE A 1 -25.40 3.33 1.92
C ILE A 1 -26.04 2.99 3.27
N TYR A 2 -27.12 3.67 3.73
CA TYR A 2 -27.69 3.52 5.07
C TYR A 2 -28.10 2.09 5.45
N PRO A 3 -28.85 1.32 4.62
CA PRO A 3 -29.22 -0.05 5.01
C PRO A 3 -28.03 -0.97 5.18
N LEU A 4 -26.99 -0.86 4.31
CA LEU A 4 -25.78 -1.66 4.39
C LEU A 4 -24.96 -1.31 5.64
N THR A 5 -24.78 -0.01 5.91
CA THR A 5 -24.06 0.45 7.10
C THR A 5 -24.71 -0.05 8.38
N ALA A 6 -26.06 0.05 8.46
CA ALA A 6 -26.80 -0.43 9.64
C ALA A 6 -26.70 -1.95 9.81
N ALA A 7 -26.85 -2.72 8.73
CA ALA A 7 -26.71 -4.18 8.79
C ALA A 7 -25.32 -4.57 9.29
N ARG A 8 -24.26 -4.00 8.75
CA ARG A 8 -22.89 -4.27 9.19
C ARG A 8 -22.60 -3.81 10.62
N PHE A 9 -23.12 -2.65 11.00
CA PHE A 9 -22.96 -2.14 12.36
C PHE A 9 -23.61 -3.06 13.40
N LEU A 10 -24.78 -3.61 13.09
CA LEU A 10 -25.55 -4.47 14.00
C LEU A 10 -25.11 -5.94 13.97
N LEU A 11 -24.71 -6.45 12.81
CA LEU A 11 -24.53 -7.87 12.56
C LEU A 11 -23.09 -8.28 12.24
N GLY A 12 -22.19 -7.30 12.06
CA GLY A 12 -20.80 -7.54 11.63
C GLY A 12 -20.63 -7.69 10.13
N GLU A 13 -19.54 -8.35 9.71
CA GLU A 13 -19.21 -8.55 8.30
C GLU A 13 -19.98 -9.73 7.70
N PRO A 14 -20.66 -9.55 6.56
CA PRO A 14 -21.32 -10.67 5.87
C PRO A 14 -20.28 -11.55 5.17
N HIS A 15 -20.62 -12.81 4.94
CA HIS A 15 -19.81 -13.77 4.20
C HIS A 15 -19.97 -13.59 2.68
N ALA A 16 -21.17 -13.23 2.23
CA ALA A 16 -21.48 -13.03 0.81
C ALA A 16 -22.57 -11.97 0.64
N LEU A 17 -22.70 -11.47 -0.59
CA LEU A 17 -23.76 -10.57 -1.01
C LEU A 17 -24.25 -10.97 -2.39
N SER A 18 -25.59 -11.00 -2.55
CA SER A 18 -26.28 -11.00 -3.83
C SER A 18 -27.17 -9.77 -3.92
N GLY A 19 -27.43 -9.26 -5.13
CA GLY A 19 -28.22 -8.04 -5.28
C GLY A 19 -28.76 -7.85 -6.69
N GLU A 20 -29.73 -6.95 -6.79
CA GLU A 20 -30.35 -6.51 -8.03
C GLU A 20 -30.60 -5.00 -7.97
N ALA A 21 -30.68 -4.36 -9.13
CA ALA A 21 -31.01 -2.95 -9.23
C ALA A 21 -31.91 -2.66 -10.45
N ARG A 22 -32.74 -1.65 -10.31
CA ARG A 22 -33.48 -1.04 -11.41
C ARG A 22 -32.89 0.33 -11.71
N LEU A 23 -32.47 0.53 -12.96
CA LEU A 23 -31.87 1.78 -13.38
C LEU A 23 -32.93 2.80 -13.78
N ALA A 24 -32.70 4.06 -13.46
CA ALA A 24 -33.40 5.22 -14.01
C ALA A 24 -32.97 5.47 -15.48
N PRO A 25 -33.71 6.27 -16.26
CA PRO A 25 -33.29 6.65 -17.61
C PRO A 25 -31.95 7.40 -17.66
N THR A 26 -31.48 7.96 -16.56
CA THR A 26 -30.18 8.61 -16.41
C THR A 26 -29.00 7.64 -16.20
N GLY A 27 -29.28 6.33 -16.04
CA GLY A 27 -28.26 5.31 -15.78
C GLY A 27 -27.93 5.08 -14.31
N VAL A 28 -28.51 5.88 -13.37
CA VAL A 28 -28.34 5.64 -11.94
C VAL A 28 -29.31 4.57 -11.43
N ASP A 29 -28.97 3.91 -10.32
CA ASP A 29 -29.83 2.98 -9.64
C ASP A 29 -31.02 3.72 -8.97
N ALA A 30 -32.19 3.56 -9.54
CA ALA A 30 -33.44 4.12 -9.00
C ALA A 30 -33.97 3.29 -7.81
N GLU A 31 -33.74 2.00 -7.83
CA GLU A 31 -34.07 1.05 -6.77
C GLU A 31 -33.01 -0.04 -6.72
N ALA A 32 -32.59 -0.41 -5.53
CA ALA A 32 -31.63 -1.48 -5.32
C ALA A 32 -31.98 -2.36 -4.13
N ARG A 33 -31.80 -3.69 -4.29
CA ARG A 33 -31.98 -4.70 -3.25
C ARG A 33 -30.73 -5.54 -3.12
N ALA A 34 -30.45 -5.99 -1.90
CA ALA A 34 -29.38 -6.95 -1.63
C ALA A 34 -29.76 -7.91 -0.51
N ILE A 35 -29.25 -9.12 -0.59
CA ILE A 35 -29.26 -10.09 0.49
C ILE A 35 -27.82 -10.27 0.97
N LEU A 36 -27.58 -9.96 2.22
CA LEU A 36 -26.32 -10.24 2.91
C LEU A 36 -26.44 -11.59 3.61
N ASP A 37 -25.53 -12.50 3.28
CA ASP A 37 -25.45 -13.83 3.88
C ASP A 37 -24.48 -13.83 5.06
N TYR A 38 -24.95 -14.23 6.23
CA TYR A 38 -24.17 -14.42 7.46
C TYR A 38 -24.06 -15.91 7.85
N GLY A 39 -24.39 -16.82 6.95
CA GLY A 39 -24.37 -18.26 7.18
C GLY A 39 -25.62 -18.77 7.88
N ASN A 40 -25.86 -18.42 9.12
CA ASN A 40 -27.02 -18.89 9.90
C ASN A 40 -28.27 -18.00 9.77
N PHE A 41 -28.11 -16.82 9.21
CA PHE A 41 -29.18 -15.84 8.97
C PHE A 41 -28.79 -14.96 7.78
N ALA A 42 -29.72 -14.15 7.31
CA ALA A 42 -29.51 -13.20 6.23
C ALA A 42 -30.14 -11.84 6.56
N ALA A 43 -29.60 -10.78 5.98
CA ALA A 43 -30.22 -9.46 6.00
C ALA A 43 -30.67 -9.07 4.58
N ASP A 44 -31.93 -8.65 4.46
CA ASP A 44 -32.51 -8.12 3.22
C ASP A 44 -32.45 -6.60 3.26
N LEU A 45 -31.77 -6.00 2.29
CA LEU A 45 -31.58 -4.56 2.15
C LEU A 45 -32.38 -4.04 0.97
N HIS A 46 -33.09 -2.93 1.17
CA HIS A 46 -33.86 -2.28 0.14
C HIS A 46 -33.67 -0.77 0.21
N CYS A 47 -33.38 -0.11 -0.91
CA CYS A 47 -33.39 1.33 -1.05
C CYS A 47 -33.96 1.76 -2.41
N ALA A 48 -34.60 2.92 -2.45
CA ALA A 48 -35.16 3.51 -3.66
C ALA A 48 -35.14 5.05 -3.57
N ILE A 49 -35.08 5.72 -4.73
CA ILE A 49 -35.16 7.18 -4.84
C ILE A 49 -36.43 7.68 -5.50
N ASP A 50 -37.16 6.81 -6.22
CA ASP A 50 -38.36 7.14 -6.97
C ASP A 50 -39.58 6.29 -6.55
N THR A 51 -39.46 5.51 -5.48
CA THR A 51 -40.51 4.63 -4.94
C THR A 51 -40.59 4.82 -3.43
N ASP A 52 -41.79 5.03 -2.92
CA ASP A 52 -42.00 5.08 -1.47
C ASP A 52 -41.85 3.68 -0.86
N ILE A 53 -40.89 3.54 0.02
CA ILE A 53 -40.63 2.33 0.79
C ILE A 53 -40.61 2.66 2.28
N ALA A 54 -40.91 1.66 3.13
CA ALA A 54 -40.88 1.84 4.56
C ALA A 54 -39.45 2.15 5.05
N TRP A 55 -39.27 3.22 5.79
CA TRP A 55 -38.02 3.60 6.44
C TRP A 55 -37.96 2.90 7.79
N GLN A 56 -37.55 1.63 7.78
CA GLN A 56 -37.63 0.77 8.94
C GLN A 56 -36.48 -0.22 8.97
N ILE A 57 -35.97 -0.52 10.17
CA ILE A 57 -35.19 -1.73 10.45
C ILE A 57 -36.09 -2.72 11.16
N SER A 58 -36.14 -3.94 10.67
CA SER A 58 -36.89 -5.04 11.30
C SER A 58 -36.00 -6.25 11.47
N VAL A 59 -35.86 -6.71 12.70
CA VAL A 59 -35.10 -7.94 13.04
C VAL A 59 -36.05 -8.97 13.54
N MET A 60 -36.02 -10.17 12.95
CA MET A 60 -36.85 -11.32 13.36
C MET A 60 -35.99 -12.47 13.84
N GLY A 61 -36.31 -13.02 15.00
CA GLY A 61 -35.63 -14.16 15.60
C GLY A 61 -36.63 -15.14 16.23
N SER A 62 -36.13 -16.24 16.80
CA SER A 62 -36.92 -17.24 17.50
C SER A 62 -37.74 -16.68 18.67
N ASP A 63 -37.22 -15.62 19.33
CA ASP A 63 -37.75 -15.08 20.58
C ASP A 63 -38.66 -13.87 20.36
N GLY A 64 -38.81 -13.41 19.09
CA GLY A 64 -39.69 -12.30 18.74
C GLY A 64 -39.21 -11.44 17.57
N LYS A 65 -39.73 -10.23 17.51
CA LYS A 65 -39.47 -9.24 16.48
C LYS A 65 -39.04 -7.91 17.13
N LEU A 66 -38.02 -7.27 16.58
CA LEU A 66 -37.62 -5.91 16.90
C LEU A 66 -37.88 -5.01 15.69
N VAL A 67 -38.42 -3.82 15.92
CA VAL A 67 -38.67 -2.82 14.88
C VAL A 67 -38.11 -1.48 15.33
N ILE A 68 -37.35 -0.84 14.47
CA ILE A 68 -36.93 0.56 14.58
C ILE A 68 -37.58 1.31 13.42
N ASP A 69 -38.47 2.21 13.73
CA ASP A 69 -39.11 3.05 12.72
C ASP A 69 -38.30 4.32 12.47
N GLN A 70 -38.22 4.73 11.22
CA GLN A 70 -37.46 5.91 10.77
C GLN A 70 -36.02 6.02 11.29
N PRO A 71 -35.20 4.98 11.22
CA PRO A 71 -33.86 4.95 11.86
C PRO A 71 -32.89 5.99 11.29
N TRP A 72 -33.12 6.51 10.09
CA TRP A 72 -32.25 7.46 9.40
C TRP A 72 -32.57 8.93 9.68
N HIS A 73 -33.69 9.21 10.30
CA HIS A 73 -34.17 10.53 10.65
C HIS A 73 -34.56 10.57 12.14
N SER A 74 -33.75 9.96 12.98
CA SER A 74 -33.96 10.01 14.42
C SER A 74 -33.88 11.45 14.91
N GLY A 75 -34.91 11.88 15.64
CA GLY A 75 -35.01 13.17 16.27
C GLY A 75 -35.75 13.02 17.60
N PRO A 76 -35.97 14.10 18.37
CA PRO A 76 -36.58 14.03 19.69
C PRO A 76 -37.93 13.28 19.72
N ASP A 77 -38.63 13.29 18.60
CA ASP A 77 -39.99 12.72 18.48
C ASP A 77 -40.04 11.34 17.83
N ASN A 78 -38.91 10.78 17.33
CA ASN A 78 -38.86 9.58 16.49
C ASN A 78 -37.82 8.58 16.97
N GLN A 79 -37.82 8.22 18.25
CA GLN A 79 -36.79 7.37 18.85
C GLN A 79 -37.37 6.11 19.51
N SER A 80 -38.29 5.45 18.79
CA SER A 80 -38.93 4.24 19.33
C SER A 80 -38.29 2.97 18.75
N ILE A 81 -37.93 2.06 19.66
CA ILE A 81 -37.54 0.67 19.36
C ILE A 81 -38.61 -0.20 19.99
N VAL A 82 -39.38 -0.90 19.15
CA VAL A 82 -40.45 -1.78 19.61
C VAL A 82 -39.99 -3.23 19.55
N VAL A 83 -40.02 -3.92 20.68
CA VAL A 83 -39.74 -5.34 20.78
C VAL A 83 -41.04 -6.08 21.09
N THR A 84 -41.44 -6.97 20.18
CA THR A 84 -42.57 -7.89 20.38
C THR A 84 -42.01 -9.30 20.59
N LYS A 85 -42.16 -9.86 21.79
CA LYS A 85 -41.70 -11.21 22.12
C LYS A 85 -42.60 -12.31 21.54
N ALA A 86 -42.11 -13.53 21.49
CA ALA A 86 -42.86 -14.70 20.99
C ALA A 86 -44.17 -14.98 21.78
N ASP A 87 -44.21 -14.57 23.05
CA ASP A 87 -45.41 -14.67 23.89
C ASP A 87 -46.45 -13.56 23.62
N GLY A 88 -46.18 -12.65 22.67
CA GLY A 88 -47.03 -11.52 22.31
C GLY A 88 -46.86 -10.28 23.21
N SER A 89 -46.00 -10.34 24.22
CA SER A 89 -45.69 -9.16 25.03
C SER A 89 -44.90 -8.11 24.25
N VAL A 90 -45.22 -6.83 24.46
CA VAL A 90 -44.61 -5.71 23.75
C VAL A 90 -43.85 -4.85 24.74
N GLN A 91 -42.61 -4.48 24.37
CA GLN A 91 -41.78 -3.51 25.09
C GLN A 91 -41.37 -2.41 24.14
N GLU A 92 -41.45 -1.17 24.59
CA GLU A 92 -41.01 0.00 23.84
C GLU A 92 -39.85 0.69 24.55
N PHE A 93 -38.84 1.07 23.81
CA PHE A 93 -37.64 1.77 24.29
C PHE A 93 -37.49 3.08 23.52
N SER A 94 -37.07 4.13 24.21
CA SER A 94 -36.69 5.42 23.63
C SER A 94 -35.32 5.82 24.14
N THR A 95 -34.50 6.45 23.30
CA THR A 95 -33.18 6.95 23.70
C THR A 95 -33.27 8.22 24.55
N ALA A 96 -34.40 8.92 24.55
CA ALA A 96 -34.61 10.21 25.19
C ALA A 96 -33.58 11.31 24.75
N GLU A 97 -32.98 11.15 23.58
CA GLU A 97 -32.05 12.15 23.02
C GLU A 97 -32.84 13.39 22.55
N THR A 98 -32.42 14.57 22.98
CA THR A 98 -33.09 15.84 22.66
C THR A 98 -32.32 16.73 21.70
N ARG A 99 -31.06 16.36 21.39
CA ARG A 99 -30.22 17.12 20.46
C ARG A 99 -30.53 16.75 19.01
N PRO A 100 -30.35 17.68 18.05
CA PRO A 100 -30.39 17.35 16.64
C PRO A 100 -29.36 16.27 16.27
N LEU A 101 -29.66 15.41 15.28
CA LEU A 101 -28.83 14.29 14.84
C LEU A 101 -27.36 14.69 14.62
N TYR A 102 -27.13 15.72 13.80
CA TYR A 102 -25.76 16.17 13.49
C TYR A 102 -25.04 16.84 14.68
N ALA A 103 -25.76 17.33 15.69
CA ALA A 103 -25.13 17.82 16.91
C ALA A 103 -24.52 16.67 17.73
N VAL A 104 -25.17 15.50 17.73
CA VAL A 104 -24.63 14.29 18.40
C VAL A 104 -23.36 13.82 17.71
N GLU A 105 -23.31 13.85 16.38
CA GLU A 105 -22.10 13.52 15.60
C GLU A 105 -20.96 14.51 15.88
N ALA A 106 -21.26 15.83 15.85
CA ALA A 106 -20.26 16.87 16.13
C ALA A 106 -19.69 16.78 17.54
N ASP A 107 -20.54 16.54 18.55
CA ASP A 107 -20.10 16.32 19.92
C ASP A 107 -19.20 15.08 20.04
N HIS A 108 -19.56 13.98 19.39
CA HIS A 108 -18.74 12.79 19.37
C HIS A 108 -17.34 13.04 18.77
N VAL A 109 -17.27 13.77 17.65
CA VAL A 109 -15.98 14.17 17.04
C VAL A 109 -15.18 15.06 18.00
N ALA A 110 -15.83 16.03 18.64
CA ALA A 110 -15.18 16.89 19.63
C ALA A 110 -14.60 16.08 20.81
N ASP A 111 -15.35 15.11 21.31
CA ASP A 111 -14.89 14.20 22.37
C ASP A 111 -13.71 13.34 21.95
N CYS A 112 -13.70 12.82 20.73
CA CYS A 112 -12.56 12.09 20.17
C CYS A 112 -11.31 12.97 20.11
N LEU A 113 -11.44 14.19 19.59
CA LEU A 113 -10.32 15.15 19.52
C LEU A 113 -9.77 15.53 20.90
N GLN A 114 -10.65 15.74 21.89
CA GLN A 114 -10.23 16.04 23.27
C GLN A 114 -9.43 14.88 23.90
N ARG A 115 -9.74 13.64 23.56
CA ARG A 115 -8.99 12.46 24.00
C ARG A 115 -7.70 12.23 23.21
N GLY A 116 -7.49 12.95 22.12
CA GLY A 116 -6.37 12.71 21.19
C GLY A 116 -6.58 11.53 20.26
N ASP A 117 -7.82 11.05 20.11
CA ASP A 117 -8.17 9.98 19.18
C ASP A 117 -8.09 10.50 17.74
N ILE A 118 -7.41 9.77 16.86
CA ILE A 118 -7.31 10.09 15.42
C ILE A 118 -8.48 9.53 14.61
N ALA A 119 -9.33 8.71 15.23
CA ALA A 119 -10.49 8.09 14.62
C ALA A 119 -11.58 7.83 15.64
N SER A 120 -12.84 7.75 15.17
CA SER A 120 -13.96 7.34 16.01
C SER A 120 -13.83 5.88 16.43
N HIS A 121 -14.06 5.59 17.71
CA HIS A 121 -14.17 4.21 18.21
C HIS A 121 -15.50 3.53 17.85
N LEU A 122 -16.52 4.30 17.43
CA LEU A 122 -17.82 3.78 17.00
C LEU A 122 -17.81 3.44 15.52
N VAL A 123 -17.15 4.25 14.70
CA VAL A 123 -17.03 4.07 13.24
C VAL A 123 -15.57 4.25 12.86
N SER A 124 -14.84 3.14 12.85
CA SER A 124 -13.41 3.16 12.51
C SER A 124 -13.19 3.43 11.01
N PRO A 125 -12.02 3.91 10.61
CA PRO A 125 -11.64 4.01 9.20
C PRO A 125 -11.79 2.66 8.46
N GLU A 126 -11.44 1.55 9.10
CA GLU A 126 -11.59 0.21 8.55
C GLU A 126 -13.06 -0.13 8.29
N PHE A 127 -13.95 0.19 9.23
CA PHE A 127 -15.39 0.01 9.03
C PHE A 127 -15.90 0.79 7.81
N SER A 128 -15.43 2.02 7.64
CA SER A 128 -15.80 2.88 6.50
C SER A 128 -15.26 2.33 5.17
N ILE A 129 -14.00 1.89 5.13
CA ILE A 129 -13.38 1.26 3.95
C ILE A 129 -14.16 -0.02 3.56
N ASN A 130 -14.45 -0.89 4.54
CA ASN A 130 -15.20 -2.10 4.29
C ASN A 130 -16.66 -1.80 3.87
N THR A 131 -17.25 -0.69 4.34
CA THR A 131 -18.57 -0.26 3.84
C THR A 131 -18.51 0.09 2.36
N ALA A 132 -17.50 0.84 1.93
CA ALA A 132 -17.30 1.17 0.52
C ALA A 132 -17.09 -0.10 -0.32
N TYR A 133 -16.26 -1.05 0.17
CA TYR A 133 -16.05 -2.34 -0.49
C TYR A 133 -17.38 -3.12 -0.71
N TRP A 134 -18.25 -3.20 0.30
CA TRP A 134 -19.53 -3.89 0.15
C TRP A 134 -20.54 -3.13 -0.71
N LEU A 135 -20.47 -1.80 -0.74
CA LEU A 135 -21.25 -0.98 -1.68
C LEU A 135 -20.86 -1.26 -3.12
N ASP A 136 -19.55 -1.35 -3.43
CA ASP A 136 -19.07 -1.70 -4.76
C ASP A 136 -19.52 -3.10 -5.18
N ARG A 137 -19.50 -4.06 -4.25
CA ARG A 137 -20.02 -5.41 -4.50
C ARG A 137 -21.52 -5.40 -4.75
N TRP A 138 -22.30 -4.63 -4.00
CA TRP A 138 -23.74 -4.48 -4.21
C TRP A 138 -24.03 -3.87 -5.58
N ARG A 139 -23.34 -2.79 -5.90
CA ARG A 139 -23.45 -2.14 -7.21
C ARG A 139 -23.12 -3.12 -8.34
N THR A 140 -22.04 -3.85 -8.24
CA THR A 140 -21.62 -4.87 -9.21
C THR A 140 -22.67 -5.99 -9.34
N ALA A 141 -23.18 -6.51 -8.22
CA ALA A 141 -24.21 -7.55 -8.22
C ALA A 141 -25.52 -7.08 -8.86
N GLY A 142 -25.85 -5.78 -8.69
CA GLY A 142 -27.01 -5.14 -9.33
C GLY A 142 -26.82 -4.76 -10.80
N GLY A 143 -25.61 -4.98 -11.37
CA GLY A 143 -25.28 -4.62 -12.75
C GLY A 143 -25.24 -3.11 -12.99
N VAL A 144 -25.00 -2.30 -11.94
CA VAL A 144 -24.93 -0.84 -12.03
C VAL A 144 -23.51 -0.45 -12.42
N THR A 145 -23.38 0.25 -13.54
CA THR A 145 -22.11 0.77 -14.05
C THR A 145 -22.27 2.27 -14.35
N TYR A 146 -21.39 3.09 -13.81
CA TYR A 146 -21.34 4.52 -14.09
C TYR A 146 -20.30 4.82 -15.17
N ASP A 147 -20.42 6.00 -15.80
CA ASP A 147 -19.44 6.43 -16.82
C ASP A 147 -18.00 6.41 -16.28
N ALA A 148 -17.82 6.78 -14.99
CA ALA A 148 -16.53 6.72 -14.33
C ALA A 148 -15.93 5.31 -14.27
N ASP A 149 -16.76 4.27 -14.20
CA ASP A 149 -16.30 2.87 -14.20
C ASP A 149 -15.78 2.41 -15.57
N THR A 150 -16.16 3.14 -16.64
CA THR A 150 -15.75 2.83 -18.03
C THR A 150 -14.44 3.49 -18.43
N LEU A 151 -13.88 4.36 -17.58
CA LEU A 151 -12.61 5.04 -17.85
C LEU A 151 -11.41 4.07 -17.93
N GLY A 152 -11.62 2.80 -17.62
CA GLY A 152 -10.56 1.79 -17.58
C GLY A 152 -9.56 2.03 -16.43
N PRO A 153 -8.54 1.19 -16.30
CA PRO A 153 -7.58 1.28 -15.20
C PRO A 153 -6.75 2.58 -15.18
N THR A 154 -6.73 3.31 -16.30
CA THR A 154 -5.96 4.55 -16.46
C THR A 154 -6.79 5.84 -16.42
N GLY A 155 -8.09 5.74 -16.11
CA GLY A 155 -8.99 6.90 -16.06
C GLY A 155 -8.80 7.72 -14.79
N PHE A 156 -8.01 8.79 -14.88
CA PHE A 156 -7.91 9.81 -13.85
C PHE A 156 -8.77 11.01 -14.22
N ASP A 157 -9.59 11.49 -13.29
CA ASP A 157 -10.20 12.81 -13.43
C ASP A 157 -9.11 13.89 -13.55
N ALA A 158 -9.29 14.80 -14.48
CA ALA A 158 -8.34 15.86 -14.79
C ALA A 158 -8.22 16.92 -13.67
N ASN A 159 -8.55 16.60 -12.43
CA ASN A 159 -8.46 17.50 -11.28
C ASN A 159 -8.54 16.75 -9.93
N PRO A 160 -7.94 17.26 -8.87
CA PRO A 160 -7.32 18.56 -8.67
C PRO A 160 -5.79 18.51 -8.79
N PRO A 161 -5.12 19.67 -8.89
CA PRO A 161 -3.69 19.73 -8.68
C PRO A 161 -3.37 19.19 -7.28
N VAL A 162 -2.32 18.40 -7.20
CA VAL A 162 -1.84 17.88 -5.92
C VAL A 162 -1.54 19.06 -4.99
N ALA A 163 -1.94 18.97 -3.74
CA ALA A 163 -1.68 20.02 -2.74
C ALA A 163 -0.17 20.22 -2.53
N GLY A 164 0.21 21.37 -1.98
CA GLY A 164 1.62 21.71 -1.77
C GLY A 164 2.35 20.69 -0.89
N ARG A 165 3.60 20.41 -1.20
CA ARG A 165 4.43 19.44 -0.49
C ARG A 165 4.72 19.85 0.95
N HIS A 166 4.58 18.95 1.89
CA HIS A 166 4.85 19.14 3.32
C HIS A 166 6.11 18.44 3.85
N GLY A 167 6.95 17.89 3.02
CA GLY A 167 8.35 17.53 3.27
C GLY A 167 8.71 16.71 4.51
N ILE A 168 7.88 15.73 4.92
CA ILE A 168 8.23 14.83 6.04
C ILE A 168 9.16 13.70 5.63
N THR A 169 9.26 13.40 4.34
CA THR A 169 10.08 12.32 3.82
C THR A 169 11.52 12.80 3.66
N PRO A 170 12.53 12.17 4.29
CA PRO A 170 13.92 12.54 4.14
C PRO A 170 14.39 12.32 2.70
N MET A 171 15.31 13.17 2.24
CA MET A 171 15.82 13.19 0.87
C MET A 171 17.26 12.71 0.79
N MET A 172 17.65 12.20 -0.37
CA MET A 172 19.03 11.96 -0.78
C MET A 172 19.27 12.52 -2.18
N HIS A 173 20.53 12.71 -2.53
CA HIS A 173 20.96 13.09 -3.86
C HIS A 173 21.75 11.96 -4.51
N MET A 174 21.65 11.84 -5.82
CA MET A 174 22.40 10.88 -6.62
C MET A 174 22.94 11.62 -7.86
N ASP A 175 24.21 11.48 -8.13
CA ASP A 175 24.83 12.09 -9.31
C ASP A 175 24.13 11.62 -10.59
N GLY A 176 23.75 12.57 -11.43
CA GLY A 176 23.01 12.32 -12.67
C GLY A 176 21.49 12.29 -12.54
N VAL A 177 20.94 12.45 -11.33
CA VAL A 177 19.49 12.60 -11.09
C VAL A 177 19.26 13.99 -10.48
N ASP A 178 18.59 14.88 -11.24
CA ASP A 178 18.44 16.29 -10.84
C ASP A 178 17.40 16.47 -9.71
N THR A 179 16.33 15.67 -9.72
CA THR A 179 15.29 15.71 -8.69
C THR A 179 15.78 15.00 -7.43
N PRO A 180 15.70 15.65 -6.24
CA PRO A 180 16.01 14.97 -4.98
C PRO A 180 15.17 13.70 -4.79
N ILE A 181 15.82 12.61 -4.39
CA ILE A 181 15.21 11.30 -4.23
C ILE A 181 14.70 11.16 -2.79
N SER A 182 13.42 10.89 -2.62
CA SER A 182 12.89 10.54 -1.28
C SER A 182 13.46 9.22 -0.80
N ARG A 183 13.86 9.16 0.47
CA ARG A 183 14.42 7.93 1.08
C ARG A 183 13.36 6.87 1.40
N LEU A 184 12.08 7.18 1.19
CA LEU A 184 11.03 6.21 0.92
C LEU A 184 10.74 6.22 -0.58
N VAL A 185 10.51 5.03 -1.14
CA VAL A 185 10.18 4.81 -2.54
C VAL A 185 8.84 4.09 -2.60
N LEU A 186 7.84 4.68 -3.25
CA LEU A 186 6.52 4.06 -3.38
C LEU A 186 6.54 2.99 -4.47
N GLY A 187 6.41 1.72 -4.08
CA GLY A 187 6.24 0.60 -5.00
C GLY A 187 4.85 0.57 -5.61
N THR A 188 4.77 0.35 -6.92
CA THR A 188 3.51 0.35 -7.68
C THR A 188 3.05 -1.04 -8.12
N ASP A 189 3.70 -2.11 -7.69
CA ASP A 189 3.34 -3.50 -8.04
C ASP A 189 1.92 -3.89 -7.63
N ASN A 190 1.38 -3.26 -6.58
CA ASN A 190 0.01 -3.45 -6.09
C ASN A 190 -0.98 -2.40 -6.62
N GLN A 191 -0.55 -1.43 -7.42
CA GLN A 191 -1.33 -0.30 -7.89
C GLN A 191 -1.73 -0.51 -9.34
N ILE A 192 -2.89 -1.13 -9.56
CA ILE A 192 -3.34 -1.57 -10.89
C ILE A 192 -4.59 -0.85 -11.40
N ASP A 193 -5.07 0.12 -10.67
CA ASP A 193 -6.19 0.98 -11.07
C ASP A 193 -5.99 2.43 -10.62
N ALA A 194 -6.62 3.34 -11.33
CA ALA A 194 -6.47 4.77 -11.10
C ALA A 194 -6.91 5.24 -9.69
N PRO A 195 -8.04 4.81 -9.14
CA PRO A 195 -8.45 5.23 -7.79
C PRO A 195 -7.47 4.80 -6.71
N THR A 196 -6.99 3.56 -6.77
CA THR A 196 -6.03 3.03 -5.79
C THR A 196 -4.71 3.77 -5.89
N LEU A 197 -4.17 3.94 -7.11
CA LEU A 197 -2.93 4.69 -7.28
C LEU A 197 -3.09 6.15 -6.87
N ALA A 198 -4.19 6.83 -7.22
CA ALA A 198 -4.42 8.23 -6.85
C ALA A 198 -4.37 8.42 -5.33
N ALA A 199 -5.10 7.59 -4.57
CA ALA A 199 -5.11 7.67 -3.11
C ALA A 199 -3.71 7.53 -2.49
N MET A 200 -2.86 6.68 -3.09
CA MET A 200 -1.50 6.43 -2.62
C MET A 200 -0.50 7.47 -3.10
N ALA A 201 -0.48 7.73 -4.41
CA ALA A 201 0.51 8.57 -5.05
C ALA A 201 0.31 10.06 -4.72
N ASP A 202 -0.94 10.54 -4.69
CA ASP A 202 -1.24 11.92 -4.29
C ASP A 202 -0.80 12.16 -2.83
N THR A 203 -1.20 11.28 -1.90
CA THR A 203 -0.78 11.38 -0.50
C THR A 203 0.74 11.31 -0.34
N PHE A 204 1.41 10.35 -1.01
CA PHE A 204 2.86 10.20 -0.94
C PHE A 204 3.58 11.44 -1.45
N PHE A 205 3.15 11.99 -2.59
CA PHE A 205 3.72 13.19 -3.19
C PHE A 205 3.51 14.43 -2.30
N GLU A 206 2.32 14.62 -1.74
CA GLU A 206 1.99 15.71 -0.82
C GLU A 206 2.85 15.68 0.45
N GLN A 207 3.20 14.48 0.93
CA GLN A 207 4.09 14.27 2.07
C GLN A 207 5.58 14.35 1.71
N GLY A 208 5.91 14.83 0.52
CA GLY A 208 7.28 15.05 0.06
C GLY A 208 7.91 13.84 -0.62
N GLY A 209 7.18 12.75 -0.83
CA GLY A 209 7.67 11.60 -1.61
C GLY A 209 7.91 11.98 -3.06
N THR A 210 9.06 11.60 -3.61
CA THR A 210 9.42 11.88 -5.00
C THR A 210 9.69 10.65 -5.82
N CYS A 211 10.07 9.53 -5.20
CA CYS A 211 10.54 8.35 -5.92
C CYS A 211 9.45 7.26 -5.99
N PHE A 212 9.17 6.82 -7.21
CA PHE A 212 8.17 5.79 -7.53
C PHE A 212 8.86 4.61 -8.19
N ASP A 213 8.66 3.42 -7.63
CA ASP A 213 9.21 2.15 -8.13
C ASP A 213 8.18 1.42 -8.99
N THR A 214 8.60 1.02 -10.19
CA THR A 214 7.81 0.20 -11.09
C THR A 214 8.69 -0.81 -11.84
N ALA A 215 8.09 -1.71 -12.59
CA ALA A 215 8.82 -2.63 -13.46
C ALA A 215 8.00 -3.04 -14.67
N HIS A 216 8.68 -3.34 -15.78
CA HIS A 216 8.08 -3.80 -17.01
C HIS A 216 7.10 -4.98 -16.81
N ILE A 217 7.44 -5.92 -15.88
CA ILE A 217 6.65 -7.12 -15.62
C ILE A 217 5.52 -6.91 -14.59
N TYR A 218 5.45 -5.77 -13.88
CA TYR A 218 4.45 -5.59 -12.84
C TYR A 218 3.04 -5.57 -13.44
N SER A 219 2.23 -6.56 -13.03
CA SER A 219 0.86 -6.75 -13.52
C SER A 219 0.76 -6.67 -15.06
N ASP A 220 1.69 -7.33 -15.76
CA ASP A 220 1.77 -7.36 -17.22
C ASP A 220 1.83 -5.95 -17.87
N GLY A 221 2.45 -4.99 -17.14
CA GLY A 221 2.63 -3.61 -17.57
C GLY A 221 1.49 -2.66 -17.20
N VAL A 222 0.43 -3.14 -16.55
CA VAL A 222 -0.68 -2.29 -16.08
C VAL A 222 -0.19 -1.28 -15.05
N SER A 223 0.70 -1.66 -14.12
CA SER A 223 1.27 -0.75 -13.13
C SER A 223 1.98 0.45 -13.78
N GLU A 224 2.74 0.24 -14.86
CA GLU A 224 3.38 1.33 -15.62
C GLU A 224 2.35 2.22 -16.33
N GLN A 225 1.29 1.63 -16.92
CA GLN A 225 0.22 2.39 -17.59
C GLN A 225 -0.51 3.30 -16.62
N VAL A 226 -0.87 2.77 -15.44
CA VAL A 226 -1.58 3.52 -14.40
C VAL A 226 -0.70 4.63 -13.83
N LEU A 227 0.59 4.34 -13.55
CA LEU A 227 1.55 5.34 -13.09
C LEU A 227 1.75 6.45 -14.14
N GLY A 228 1.92 6.10 -15.42
CA GLY A 228 2.07 7.06 -16.52
C GLY A 228 0.85 7.97 -16.67
N ALA A 229 -0.34 7.40 -16.59
CA ALA A 229 -1.58 8.17 -16.61
C ALA A 229 -1.70 9.14 -15.41
N TRP A 230 -1.30 8.70 -14.20
CA TRP A 230 -1.26 9.56 -13.02
C TRP A 230 -0.25 10.72 -13.19
N ILE A 231 0.97 10.42 -13.63
CA ILE A 231 2.01 11.43 -13.88
C ILE A 231 1.50 12.51 -14.84
N LYS A 232 0.87 12.09 -15.93
CA LYS A 232 0.28 13.00 -16.93
C LYS A 232 -0.86 13.81 -16.37
N ALA A 233 -1.81 13.16 -15.67
CA ALA A 233 -2.98 13.83 -15.10
C ALA A 233 -2.60 14.88 -14.05
N ARG A 234 -1.54 14.64 -13.27
CA ARG A 234 -1.05 15.56 -12.23
C ARG A 234 0.00 16.56 -12.75
N GLY A 235 0.59 16.33 -13.92
CA GLY A 235 1.62 17.22 -14.48
C GLY A 235 2.91 17.27 -13.62
N VAL A 236 3.30 16.15 -13.01
CA VAL A 236 4.37 16.10 -12.00
C VAL A 236 5.68 15.48 -12.48
N ARG A 237 5.81 15.14 -13.78
CA ARG A 237 6.98 14.39 -14.29
C ARG A 237 8.33 14.96 -13.84
N ASP A 238 8.51 16.27 -13.91
CA ASP A 238 9.75 16.94 -13.56
C ASP A 238 9.99 17.08 -12.05
N GLN A 239 9.00 16.66 -11.24
CA GLN A 239 9.05 16.76 -9.78
C GLN A 239 9.25 15.40 -9.11
N ILE A 240 9.27 14.32 -9.89
CA ILE A 240 9.39 12.95 -9.41
C ILE A 240 10.56 12.23 -10.05
N VAL A 241 10.95 11.14 -9.39
CA VAL A 241 11.97 10.18 -9.85
C VAL A 241 11.26 8.85 -10.12
N ILE A 242 11.39 8.32 -11.34
CA ILE A 242 10.91 7.00 -11.69
C ILE A 242 12.08 6.01 -11.57
N LEU A 243 11.91 5.00 -10.71
CA LEU A 243 12.77 3.82 -10.67
C LEU A 243 12.08 2.70 -11.45
N GLY A 244 12.49 2.52 -12.70
CA GLY A 244 11.97 1.47 -13.58
C GLY A 244 12.87 0.23 -13.58
N LYS A 245 12.30 -0.92 -13.95
CA LYS A 245 13.07 -2.18 -14.05
C LYS A 245 12.67 -2.98 -15.29
N GLY A 246 13.65 -3.64 -15.89
CA GLY A 246 13.45 -4.64 -16.95
C GLY A 246 14.54 -5.72 -16.91
N ALA A 247 14.65 -6.52 -17.95
CA ALA A 247 15.53 -7.69 -18.00
C ALA A 247 15.24 -8.69 -16.89
N HIS A 248 14.00 -9.18 -16.84
CA HIS A 248 13.58 -10.29 -15.97
C HIS A 248 13.54 -11.60 -16.77
N PRO A 249 14.00 -12.75 -16.25
CA PRO A 249 13.83 -14.04 -16.91
C PRO A 249 12.37 -14.33 -17.31
N PRO A 250 12.13 -14.96 -18.48
CA PRO A 250 13.12 -15.53 -19.38
C PRO A 250 13.87 -14.51 -20.27
N ASP A 251 13.40 -13.28 -20.37
CA ASP A 251 13.92 -12.24 -21.27
C ASP A 251 15.01 -11.37 -20.60
N CYS A 252 16.02 -11.99 -20.03
CA CYS A 252 17.11 -11.31 -19.32
C CYS A 252 18.36 -11.22 -20.23
N THR A 253 18.28 -10.35 -21.25
CA THR A 253 19.38 -10.05 -22.19
C THR A 253 19.45 -8.55 -22.48
N PRO A 254 20.60 -8.02 -22.98
CA PRO A 254 20.72 -6.60 -23.38
C PRO A 254 19.69 -6.17 -24.42
N ASP A 255 19.42 -7.00 -25.44
CA ASP A 255 18.43 -6.72 -26.47
C ASP A 255 17.00 -6.71 -25.91
N ALA A 256 16.67 -7.65 -25.02
CA ALA A 256 15.37 -7.67 -24.35
C ALA A 256 15.21 -6.44 -23.45
N MET A 257 16.25 -6.06 -22.71
CA MET A 257 16.26 -4.84 -21.89
C MET A 257 15.94 -3.60 -22.72
N ALA A 258 16.55 -3.45 -23.90
CA ALA A 258 16.31 -2.29 -24.76
C ALA A 258 14.86 -2.21 -25.27
N ARG A 259 14.28 -3.35 -25.67
CA ARG A 259 12.85 -3.42 -26.08
C ARG A 259 11.92 -3.13 -24.91
N GLN A 260 12.16 -3.75 -23.75
CA GLN A 260 11.35 -3.54 -22.55
C GLN A 260 11.41 -2.08 -22.06
N LEU A 261 12.57 -1.43 -22.19
CA LEU A 261 12.68 0.00 -21.93
C LEU A 261 11.81 0.84 -22.87
N ASP A 262 11.77 0.51 -24.19
CA ASP A 262 10.87 1.17 -25.13
C ASP A 262 9.40 1.03 -24.73
N GLU A 263 9.00 -0.20 -24.38
CA GLU A 263 7.63 -0.48 -23.93
C GLU A 263 7.30 0.27 -22.62
N SER A 264 8.21 0.27 -21.65
CA SER A 264 8.06 0.99 -20.37
C SER A 264 7.90 2.50 -20.59
N LEU A 265 8.73 3.11 -21.44
CA LEU A 265 8.62 4.54 -21.76
C LEU A 265 7.27 4.89 -22.40
N ASN A 266 6.77 4.02 -23.30
CA ASN A 266 5.45 4.19 -23.90
C ASN A 266 4.32 4.08 -22.87
N ARG A 267 4.35 3.07 -21.97
CA ARG A 267 3.35 2.85 -20.92
C ARG A 267 3.36 4.00 -19.89
N LEU A 268 4.55 4.45 -19.49
CA LEU A 268 4.76 5.56 -18.57
C LEU A 268 4.50 6.94 -19.21
N GLN A 269 4.31 7.01 -20.52
CA GLN A 269 4.08 8.26 -21.28
C GLN A 269 5.18 9.30 -21.03
N THR A 270 6.44 8.87 -20.98
CA THR A 270 7.61 9.71 -20.73
C THR A 270 8.74 9.38 -21.69
N GLU A 271 9.64 10.33 -21.93
CA GLU A 271 10.80 10.14 -22.81
C GLU A 271 11.99 9.49 -22.09
N TYR A 272 12.01 9.50 -20.76
CA TYR A 272 13.10 8.94 -19.96
C TYR A 272 12.63 8.38 -18.62
N ILE A 273 13.43 7.46 -18.07
CA ILE A 273 13.37 6.96 -16.70
C ILE A 273 14.57 7.52 -15.95
N ASP A 274 14.39 8.00 -14.73
CA ASP A 274 15.50 8.61 -13.95
C ASP A 274 16.50 7.54 -13.51
N ILE A 275 16.01 6.44 -12.95
CA ILE A 275 16.81 5.32 -12.46
C ILE A 275 16.29 4.03 -13.12
N TYR A 276 17.14 3.31 -13.83
CA TYR A 276 16.75 2.05 -14.45
C TYR A 276 17.55 0.89 -13.86
N CYS A 277 16.88 -0.15 -13.36
CA CYS A 277 17.52 -1.33 -12.81
C CYS A 277 17.34 -2.55 -13.72
N LEU A 278 18.40 -3.31 -13.95
CA LEU A 278 18.27 -4.68 -14.39
C LEU A 278 17.56 -5.47 -13.28
N HIS A 279 16.39 -6.06 -13.59
CA HIS A 279 15.52 -6.70 -12.59
C HIS A 279 16.13 -7.99 -12.01
N ARG A 280 16.96 -8.67 -12.82
CA ARG A 280 17.76 -9.84 -12.47
C ARG A 280 19.15 -9.76 -13.13
N ASP A 281 20.09 -10.50 -12.61
CA ASP A 281 21.34 -10.78 -13.29
C ASP A 281 21.18 -12.01 -14.20
N ASN A 282 21.89 -12.00 -15.32
CA ASN A 282 22.16 -13.19 -16.14
C ASN A 282 23.67 -13.42 -16.15
N PRO A 283 24.18 -14.33 -15.29
CA PRO A 283 25.61 -14.59 -15.19
C PRO A 283 26.29 -15.10 -16.45
N ASP A 284 25.51 -15.66 -17.39
CA ASP A 284 26.01 -16.15 -18.67
C ASP A 284 26.39 -15.01 -19.63
N ILE A 285 25.94 -13.77 -19.35
CA ILE A 285 26.25 -12.60 -20.16
C ILE A 285 27.40 -11.83 -19.49
N PRO A 286 28.48 -11.51 -20.21
CA PRO A 286 29.58 -10.67 -19.74
C PRO A 286 29.07 -9.32 -19.24
N VAL A 287 29.65 -8.79 -18.17
CA VAL A 287 29.26 -7.48 -17.60
C VAL A 287 29.50 -6.33 -18.59
N GLU A 288 30.45 -6.49 -19.47
CA GLU A 288 30.78 -5.56 -20.54
C GLU A 288 29.60 -5.29 -21.45
N GLU A 289 28.87 -6.35 -21.86
CA GLU A 289 27.71 -6.25 -22.73
C GLU A 289 26.57 -5.49 -22.03
N TRP A 290 26.35 -5.75 -20.73
CA TRP A 290 25.38 -5.01 -19.94
C TRP A 290 25.73 -3.53 -19.82
N VAL A 291 26.99 -3.21 -19.50
CA VAL A 291 27.44 -1.81 -19.39
C VAL A 291 27.32 -1.09 -20.71
N ASP A 292 27.67 -1.75 -21.82
CA ASP A 292 27.61 -1.16 -23.15
C ASP A 292 26.18 -0.84 -23.56
N ALA A 293 25.26 -1.78 -23.35
CA ALA A 293 23.85 -1.60 -23.68
C ALA A 293 23.20 -0.51 -22.80
N LEU A 294 23.43 -0.52 -21.50
CA LEU A 294 22.88 0.49 -20.58
C LEU A 294 23.46 1.89 -20.87
N HIS A 295 24.77 1.99 -21.08
CA HIS A 295 25.41 3.27 -21.42
C HIS A 295 24.91 3.84 -22.75
N ALA A 296 24.59 2.99 -23.73
CA ALA A 296 23.97 3.43 -24.97
C ALA A 296 22.59 4.08 -24.72
N GLN A 297 21.79 3.56 -23.78
CA GLN A 297 20.49 4.15 -23.42
C GLN A 297 20.67 5.48 -22.67
N VAL A 298 21.67 5.58 -21.79
CA VAL A 298 22.02 6.87 -21.14
C VAL A 298 22.41 7.91 -22.19
N LYS A 299 23.25 7.55 -23.16
CA LYS A 299 23.63 8.46 -24.26
C LYS A 299 22.44 8.89 -25.14
N ALA A 300 21.48 8.00 -25.30
CA ALA A 300 20.26 8.30 -26.02
C ALA A 300 19.26 9.16 -25.19
N GLY A 301 19.60 9.47 -23.92
CA GLY A 301 18.75 10.27 -23.03
C GLY A 301 17.54 9.53 -22.47
N ARG A 302 17.44 8.20 -22.65
CA ARG A 302 16.29 7.38 -22.27
C ARG A 302 16.31 6.94 -20.81
N MET A 303 17.47 6.99 -20.16
CA MET A 303 17.65 6.88 -18.72
C MET A 303 18.76 7.81 -18.24
N ARG A 304 18.74 8.17 -16.95
CA ARG A 304 19.77 9.04 -16.35
C ARG A 304 20.88 8.21 -15.72
N VAL A 305 20.50 7.31 -14.81
CA VAL A 305 21.41 6.39 -14.12
C VAL A 305 20.86 4.98 -14.15
N TYR A 306 21.72 3.99 -13.90
CA TYR A 306 21.29 2.61 -13.85
C TYR A 306 21.90 1.83 -12.69
N GLY A 307 21.26 0.72 -12.33
CA GLY A 307 21.66 -0.18 -11.27
C GLY A 307 21.28 -1.63 -11.54
N GLY A 308 21.50 -2.48 -10.55
CA GLY A 308 21.15 -3.89 -10.60
C GLY A 308 20.28 -4.32 -9.43
N SER A 309 19.17 -4.99 -9.72
CA SER A 309 18.36 -5.66 -8.71
C SER A 309 18.74 -7.14 -8.68
N ASN A 310 19.00 -7.64 -7.47
CA ASN A 310 19.47 -9.01 -7.25
C ASN A 310 20.82 -9.30 -7.94
N TRP A 311 21.72 -8.33 -7.84
CA TRP A 311 23.11 -8.44 -8.31
C TRP A 311 24.06 -8.60 -7.13
N THR A 312 25.14 -9.38 -7.31
CA THR A 312 26.20 -9.51 -6.31
C THR A 312 27.13 -8.30 -6.34
N SER A 313 27.75 -7.97 -5.21
CA SER A 313 28.76 -6.91 -5.14
C SER A 313 29.94 -7.14 -6.11
N ALA A 314 30.37 -8.39 -6.26
CA ALA A 314 31.46 -8.76 -7.18
C ALA A 314 31.08 -8.48 -8.66
N ARG A 315 29.85 -8.74 -9.07
CA ARG A 315 29.37 -8.44 -10.44
C ARG A 315 29.30 -6.94 -10.68
N ILE A 316 28.81 -6.18 -9.68
CA ILE A 316 28.79 -4.70 -9.76
C ILE A 316 30.22 -4.13 -9.81
N ASP A 317 31.14 -4.65 -9.02
CA ASP A 317 32.56 -4.21 -9.05
C ASP A 317 33.21 -4.48 -10.42
N ALA A 318 32.97 -5.66 -11.01
CA ALA A 318 33.45 -6.00 -12.34
C ALA A 318 32.87 -5.05 -13.41
N ALA A 319 31.56 -4.82 -13.38
CA ALA A 319 30.89 -3.91 -14.29
C ALA A 319 31.42 -2.47 -14.16
N ASN A 320 31.59 -2.00 -12.92
CA ASN A 320 32.12 -0.66 -12.66
C ASN A 320 33.61 -0.52 -12.99
N ALA A 321 34.41 -1.57 -12.87
CA ALA A 321 35.79 -1.57 -13.34
C ALA A 321 35.86 -1.44 -14.87
N TYR A 322 35.05 -2.19 -15.60
CA TYR A 322 34.95 -2.04 -17.05
C TYR A 322 34.45 -0.66 -17.49
N ALA A 323 33.39 -0.17 -16.84
CA ALA A 323 32.83 1.15 -17.13
C ALA A 323 33.90 2.25 -17.00
N ARG A 324 34.65 2.25 -15.90
CA ARG A 324 35.76 3.21 -15.68
C ARG A 324 36.86 3.08 -16.74
N ALA A 325 37.27 1.85 -17.07
CA ALA A 325 38.33 1.60 -18.05
C ALA A 325 37.92 2.05 -19.46
N SER A 326 36.62 2.00 -19.78
CA SER A 326 36.09 2.36 -21.09
C SER A 326 35.47 3.77 -21.18
N GLY A 327 35.57 4.58 -20.11
CA GLY A 327 35.02 5.94 -20.05
C GLY A 327 33.49 5.97 -20.10
N LYS A 328 32.85 4.95 -19.56
CA LYS A 328 31.38 4.80 -19.52
C LYS A 328 30.87 5.04 -18.10
N GLN A 329 29.56 5.31 -18.00
CA GLN A 329 28.88 5.34 -16.72
C GLN A 329 28.82 3.93 -16.13
N GLY A 330 28.97 3.79 -14.82
CA GLY A 330 28.84 2.56 -14.09
C GLY A 330 27.50 2.43 -13.37
N PHE A 331 27.31 1.33 -12.67
CA PHE A 331 26.16 1.09 -11.80
C PHE A 331 26.24 2.04 -10.58
N ALA A 332 25.17 2.79 -10.35
CA ALA A 332 25.07 3.78 -9.27
C ALA A 332 24.38 3.23 -8.01
N LEU A 333 23.60 2.15 -8.14
CA LEU A 333 22.83 1.59 -7.06
C LEU A 333 22.65 0.07 -7.20
N VAL A 334 22.25 -0.54 -6.07
CA VAL A 334 21.79 -1.93 -5.97
C VAL A 334 20.39 -1.94 -5.39
N SER A 335 19.49 -2.78 -5.94
CA SER A 335 18.15 -3.02 -5.42
C SER A 335 18.00 -4.49 -5.02
N ASN A 336 18.61 -4.87 -3.91
CA ASN A 336 18.51 -6.19 -3.30
C ASN A 336 17.60 -6.14 -2.07
N ASN A 337 17.19 -7.30 -1.56
CA ASN A 337 16.50 -7.37 -0.27
C ASN A 337 17.35 -6.79 0.85
N PHE A 338 16.75 -5.96 1.69
CA PHE A 338 17.31 -5.55 2.97
C PHE A 338 16.21 -5.08 3.91
N SER A 339 16.12 -5.66 5.08
CA SER A 339 15.19 -5.30 6.14
C SER A 339 15.81 -5.65 7.49
N LEU A 340 15.17 -5.25 8.60
CA LEU A 340 15.62 -5.65 9.93
C LEU A 340 15.58 -7.18 10.10
N ALA A 341 14.53 -7.87 9.64
CA ALA A 341 14.54 -9.33 9.52
C ALA A 341 15.36 -9.75 8.29
N ARG A 342 16.31 -10.65 8.45
CA ARG A 342 17.16 -11.13 7.37
C ARG A 342 16.45 -12.21 6.56
N MET A 343 16.53 -12.14 5.24
CA MET A 343 15.99 -13.13 4.32
C MET A 343 16.85 -14.41 4.39
N GLU A 344 16.32 -15.47 5.02
CA GLU A 344 17.01 -16.76 5.20
C GLU A 344 16.96 -17.61 3.92
N GLN A 345 15.82 -17.59 3.26
CA GLN A 345 15.60 -18.21 1.96
C GLN A 345 15.02 -17.18 0.99
N PRO A 346 15.34 -17.27 -0.30
CA PRO A 346 14.80 -16.33 -1.28
C PRO A 346 13.27 -16.31 -1.26
N VAL A 347 12.68 -15.09 -1.29
CA VAL A 347 11.23 -14.93 -1.49
C VAL A 347 10.83 -15.52 -2.84
N TRP A 348 11.56 -15.17 -3.88
CA TRP A 348 11.45 -15.72 -5.23
C TRP A 348 12.81 -16.21 -5.68
N ASP A 349 12.81 -17.16 -6.60
CA ASP A 349 14.03 -17.76 -7.13
C ASP A 349 15.00 -16.69 -7.69
N GLY A 350 16.28 -16.81 -7.40
CA GLY A 350 17.31 -15.86 -7.80
C GLY A 350 17.32 -14.52 -7.04
N CYS A 351 16.51 -14.34 -6.00
CA CYS A 351 16.57 -13.15 -5.14
C CYS A 351 17.79 -13.15 -4.22
N LEU A 352 18.41 -11.98 -4.07
CA LEU A 352 19.57 -11.74 -3.22
C LEU A 352 19.28 -10.72 -2.13
N ALA A 353 19.98 -10.85 -0.99
CA ALA A 353 19.94 -9.90 0.10
C ALA A 353 21.29 -9.19 0.28
N SER A 354 21.25 -7.91 0.65
CA SER A 354 22.42 -7.11 1.04
C SER A 354 22.65 -7.09 2.57
N SER A 355 22.10 -8.08 3.31
CA SER A 355 22.09 -8.10 4.77
C SER A 355 23.40 -8.61 5.40
N THR A 356 24.29 -9.24 4.63
CA THR A 356 25.58 -9.72 5.14
C THR A 356 26.50 -8.56 5.51
N ASP A 357 27.36 -8.74 6.52
CA ASP A 357 28.29 -7.70 6.94
C ASP A 357 29.22 -7.27 5.79
N SER A 358 29.70 -8.23 4.99
CA SER A 358 30.54 -7.95 3.82
C SER A 358 29.83 -7.08 2.76
N PHE A 359 28.52 -7.28 2.54
CA PHE A 359 27.79 -6.47 1.58
C PHE A 359 27.50 -5.06 2.14
N ARG A 360 27.19 -4.94 3.43
CA ARG A 360 27.01 -3.65 4.11
C ARG A 360 28.30 -2.83 4.13
N ASP A 361 29.43 -3.46 4.46
CA ASP A 361 30.76 -2.84 4.41
C ASP A 361 31.12 -2.40 2.98
N TRP A 362 30.71 -3.19 1.97
CA TRP A 362 30.92 -2.84 0.58
C TRP A 362 30.13 -1.58 0.19
N HIS A 363 28.84 -1.45 0.59
CA HIS A 363 28.07 -0.21 0.39
C HIS A 363 28.73 0.99 1.04
N THR A 364 29.17 0.86 2.28
CA THR A 364 29.86 1.92 3.01
C THR A 364 31.16 2.33 2.32
N LYS A 365 31.93 1.36 1.83
CA LYS A 365 33.22 1.60 1.18
C LYS A 365 33.11 2.20 -0.22
N THR A 366 32.13 1.77 -0.99
CA THR A 366 31.98 2.17 -2.40
C THR A 366 31.11 3.40 -2.58
N GLY A 367 30.23 3.70 -1.61
CA GLY A 367 29.22 4.75 -1.72
C GLY A 367 28.06 4.41 -2.65
N ILE A 368 28.02 3.18 -3.21
CA ILE A 368 26.91 2.71 -4.04
C ILE A 368 25.65 2.60 -3.18
N ALA A 369 24.58 3.27 -3.60
CA ALA A 369 23.34 3.33 -2.84
C ALA A 369 22.60 1.99 -2.84
N LEU A 370 21.85 1.72 -1.75
CA LEU A 370 20.93 0.58 -1.65
C LEU A 370 19.48 1.04 -1.73
N PHE A 371 18.72 0.48 -2.68
CA PHE A 371 17.29 0.67 -2.82
C PHE A 371 16.60 -0.67 -2.47
N PRO A 372 16.43 -0.97 -1.18
CA PRO A 372 16.02 -2.30 -0.77
C PRO A 372 14.52 -2.54 -1.01
N TRP A 373 14.21 -3.63 -1.71
CA TRP A 373 12.85 -4.15 -1.77
C TRP A 373 12.50 -4.97 -0.52
N SER A 374 11.21 -5.06 -0.21
CA SER A 374 10.67 -5.68 1.01
C SER A 374 11.34 -5.13 2.29
N ALA A 375 11.55 -3.80 2.34
CA ALA A 375 12.22 -3.12 3.45
C ALA A 375 11.55 -3.35 4.82
N GLN A 376 10.26 -3.73 4.83
CA GLN A 376 9.46 -4.06 6.01
C GLN A 376 9.23 -5.57 6.17
N ALA A 377 10.04 -6.42 5.51
CA ALA A 377 9.94 -7.89 5.54
C ALA A 377 8.50 -8.39 5.28
N ARG A 378 7.77 -7.75 4.34
CA ARG A 378 6.41 -8.11 3.91
C ARG A 378 5.41 -8.26 5.07
N GLY A 379 5.60 -7.52 6.16
CA GLY A 379 4.70 -7.55 7.32
C GLY A 379 5.14 -8.48 8.45
N PHE A 380 6.35 -9.03 8.43
CA PHE A 380 6.88 -9.92 9.49
C PHE A 380 6.81 -9.31 10.90
N PHE A 381 6.86 -7.99 11.03
CA PHE A 381 6.77 -7.27 12.31
C PHE A 381 5.33 -7.00 12.78
N LEU A 382 4.32 -7.36 11.98
CA LEU A 382 2.90 -7.37 12.38
C LEU A 382 2.57 -8.65 13.16
N ASP A 383 1.38 -8.70 13.75
CA ASP A 383 0.87 -9.92 14.40
C ASP A 383 0.22 -10.86 13.37
N TRP A 384 1.05 -11.40 12.48
CA TRP A 384 0.62 -12.23 11.36
C TRP A 384 0.16 -13.65 11.77
N GLU A 385 0.48 -14.09 13.00
CA GLU A 385 -0.03 -15.37 13.55
C GLU A 385 -1.47 -15.25 14.06
N ALA A 386 -1.83 -14.10 14.63
CA ALA A 386 -3.16 -13.86 15.17
C ALA A 386 -4.14 -13.28 14.12
N GLN A 387 -3.62 -12.58 13.13
CA GLN A 387 -4.42 -12.04 12.02
C GLN A 387 -3.96 -12.70 10.73
N PRO A 388 -4.76 -13.60 10.11
CA PRO A 388 -4.42 -14.09 8.80
C PRO A 388 -4.21 -12.89 7.86
N LEU A 389 -3.03 -12.83 7.26
CA LEU A 389 -2.73 -11.85 6.24
C LEU A 389 -3.86 -11.92 5.22
N SER A 390 -4.60 -10.84 5.05
CA SER A 390 -5.77 -10.82 4.19
C SER A 390 -5.36 -11.31 2.80
N ALA A 391 -6.09 -12.29 2.26
CA ALA A 391 -5.81 -12.78 0.93
C ALA A 391 -5.83 -11.60 -0.05
N SER A 392 -4.69 -11.32 -0.69
CA SER A 392 -4.64 -10.26 -1.69
C SER A 392 -5.52 -10.65 -2.87
N ARG A 393 -6.13 -9.65 -3.50
CA ARG A 393 -6.88 -9.84 -4.75
C ARG A 393 -6.03 -10.47 -5.87
N HIS A 394 -4.69 -10.52 -5.69
CA HIS A 394 -3.73 -10.95 -6.71
C HIS A 394 -2.80 -12.08 -6.26
N GLY A 395 -3.08 -12.76 -5.14
CA GLY A 395 -2.25 -13.88 -4.68
C GLY A 395 -0.82 -13.50 -4.26
N ALA A 396 -0.53 -12.21 -4.10
CA ALA A 396 0.82 -11.70 -3.77
C ALA A 396 1.10 -11.55 -2.28
N ASP A 397 0.13 -11.85 -1.41
CA ASP A 397 0.34 -11.82 0.04
C ASP A 397 1.19 -13.02 0.47
N PRO A 398 2.18 -12.80 1.36
CA PRO A 398 2.92 -13.90 1.92
C PRO A 398 1.99 -14.79 2.74
N THR A 399 2.10 -16.09 2.53
CA THR A 399 1.44 -17.09 3.38
C THR A 399 2.18 -17.21 4.72
N ILE A 400 1.54 -17.78 5.74
CA ILE A 400 2.20 -18.11 7.01
C ILE A 400 3.42 -19.00 6.76
N ASP A 401 3.31 -19.97 5.86
CA ASP A 401 4.44 -20.85 5.48
C ASP A 401 5.59 -20.05 4.82
N GLU A 402 5.27 -19.06 3.98
CA GLU A 402 6.30 -18.19 3.41
C GLU A 402 6.97 -17.33 4.49
N MET A 403 6.20 -16.78 5.44
CA MET A 403 6.76 -16.03 6.56
C MET A 403 7.73 -16.88 7.39
N HIS A 404 7.37 -18.13 7.72
CA HIS A 404 8.27 -19.06 8.41
C HIS A 404 9.50 -19.40 7.58
N ARG A 405 9.32 -19.71 6.29
CA ARG A 405 10.41 -20.10 5.39
C ARG A 405 11.42 -18.97 5.18
N VAL A 406 10.94 -17.76 4.97
CA VAL A 406 11.80 -16.63 4.57
C VAL A 406 12.35 -15.88 5.78
N TRP A 407 11.56 -15.69 6.84
CA TRP A 407 11.94 -14.85 7.99
C TRP A 407 11.82 -15.52 9.35
N GLY A 408 11.39 -16.79 9.43
CA GLY A 408 11.06 -17.46 10.69
C GLY A 408 12.25 -17.99 11.49
N SER A 409 13.50 -17.51 11.28
CA SER A 409 14.65 -17.94 12.07
C SER A 409 14.56 -17.45 13.53
N PRO A 410 15.20 -18.15 14.49
CA PRO A 410 15.29 -17.72 15.88
C PRO A 410 15.84 -16.29 16.03
N GLU A 411 16.84 -15.94 15.23
CA GLU A 411 17.46 -14.62 15.21
C GLU A 411 16.48 -13.54 14.74
N ASN A 412 15.66 -13.82 13.74
CA ASN A 412 14.64 -12.87 13.26
C ASN A 412 13.47 -12.74 14.24
N LEU A 413 13.09 -13.81 14.93
CA LEU A 413 12.11 -13.75 16.01
C LEU A 413 12.63 -12.88 17.17
N GLU A 414 13.92 -12.97 17.47
CA GLU A 414 14.55 -12.10 18.47
C GLU A 414 14.60 -10.63 17.99
N ARG A 415 14.92 -10.35 16.72
CA ARG A 415 14.82 -9.01 16.14
C ARG A 415 13.39 -8.45 16.23
N ARG A 416 12.39 -9.29 15.96
CA ARG A 416 10.97 -8.91 16.11
C ARG A 416 10.63 -8.59 17.56
N ARG A 417 11.07 -9.41 18.53
CA ARG A 417 10.89 -9.13 19.96
C ARG A 417 11.48 -7.77 20.34
N ARG A 418 12.72 -7.51 19.92
CA ARG A 418 13.39 -6.23 20.19
C ARG A 418 12.69 -5.05 19.52
N ALA A 419 12.22 -5.22 18.29
CA ALA A 419 11.45 -4.19 17.60
C ALA A 419 10.14 -3.86 18.32
N LEU A 420 9.41 -4.87 18.82
CA LEU A 420 8.21 -4.70 19.64
C LEU A 420 8.51 -3.97 20.97
N GLU A 421 9.60 -4.32 21.62
CA GLU A 421 10.01 -3.67 22.87
C GLU A 421 10.38 -2.20 22.66
N LEU A 422 11.17 -1.89 21.62
CA LEU A 422 11.55 -0.51 21.31
C LEU A 422 10.33 0.31 20.83
N ALA A 423 9.44 -0.31 20.07
CA ALA A 423 8.19 0.30 19.63
C ALA A 423 7.33 0.75 20.83
N ALA A 424 7.19 -0.12 21.83
CA ALA A 424 6.47 0.22 23.06
C ALA A 424 7.12 1.40 23.81
N ARG A 425 8.46 1.44 23.91
CA ARG A 425 9.20 2.54 24.55
C ARG A 425 9.03 3.88 23.81
N LYS A 426 9.02 3.85 22.47
CA LYS A 426 8.90 5.04 21.62
C LYS A 426 7.45 5.40 21.28
N ASN A 427 6.47 4.60 21.72
CA ASN A 427 5.05 4.73 21.40
C ASN A 427 4.75 4.76 19.88
N VAL A 428 5.34 3.81 19.18
CA VAL A 428 5.20 3.62 17.72
C VAL A 428 4.94 2.15 17.38
N SER A 429 4.73 1.79 16.11
CA SER A 429 4.59 0.39 15.70
C SER A 429 5.94 -0.31 15.50
N ALA A 430 5.98 -1.64 15.68
CA ALA A 430 7.18 -2.43 15.40
C ALA A 430 7.57 -2.39 13.91
N LEU A 431 6.58 -2.22 13.03
CA LEU A 431 6.80 -2.05 11.59
C LEU A 431 7.51 -0.72 11.28
N GLN A 432 7.15 0.34 12.00
CA GLN A 432 7.83 1.64 11.93
C GLN A 432 9.28 1.54 12.43
N ILE A 433 9.55 0.84 13.53
CA ILE A 433 10.92 0.59 14.02
C ILE A 433 11.73 -0.18 12.96
N ALA A 434 11.16 -1.21 12.37
CA ALA A 434 11.84 -2.00 11.33
C ALA A 434 12.18 -1.15 10.09
N LEU A 435 11.31 -0.24 9.68
CA LEU A 435 11.57 0.68 8.58
C LEU A 435 12.60 1.75 8.96
N ALA A 436 12.49 2.32 10.17
CA ALA A 436 13.47 3.26 10.70
C ALA A 436 14.87 2.64 10.75
N TYR A 437 15.01 1.36 11.12
CA TYR A 437 16.29 0.65 11.07
C TYR A 437 16.91 0.68 9.66
N VAL A 438 16.12 0.48 8.61
CA VAL A 438 16.61 0.55 7.22
C VAL A 438 17.05 1.96 6.86
N LEU A 439 16.34 2.98 7.31
CA LEU A 439 16.66 4.38 7.05
C LEU A 439 17.89 4.88 7.86
N HIS A 440 18.29 4.20 8.93
CA HIS A 440 19.44 4.58 9.79
C HIS A 440 20.71 3.77 9.49
N GLN A 441 20.79 3.15 8.31
CA GLN A 441 22.05 2.52 7.90
C GLN A 441 23.14 3.54 7.59
N PRO A 442 24.43 3.22 7.83
CA PRO A 442 25.55 4.16 7.64
C PRO A 442 25.90 4.42 6.16
N PHE A 443 25.15 3.87 5.24
CA PHE A 443 25.29 4.07 3.79
C PHE A 443 23.97 4.59 3.18
N ALA A 444 24.04 5.14 1.98
CA ALA A 444 22.88 5.70 1.31
C ALA A 444 21.80 4.63 1.05
N THR A 445 20.61 4.83 1.63
CA THR A 445 19.46 3.93 1.47
C THR A 445 18.21 4.70 1.06
N ALA A 446 17.41 4.11 0.15
CA ALA A 446 16.06 4.53 -0.17
C ALA A 446 15.13 3.32 -0.14
N ALA A 447 14.34 3.19 0.91
CA ALA A 447 13.55 1.99 1.21
C ALA A 447 12.30 1.88 0.34
N LEU A 448 12.16 0.80 -0.43
CA LEU A 448 10.95 0.49 -1.18
C LEU A 448 9.87 0.02 -0.21
N ILE A 449 8.73 0.73 -0.23
CA ILE A 449 7.52 0.41 0.54
C ILE A 449 6.40 0.02 -0.43
N GLY A 450 5.62 -0.99 -0.04
CA GLY A 450 4.49 -1.49 -0.85
C GLY A 450 3.17 -1.41 -0.07
N PRO A 451 2.70 -0.21 0.32
CA PRO A 451 1.44 -0.08 1.01
C PRO A 451 0.28 -0.42 0.06
N ARG A 452 -0.77 -1.04 0.59
CA ARG A 452 -2.01 -1.38 -0.13
C ARG A 452 -3.18 -0.49 0.25
N THR A 453 -3.03 0.24 1.34
CA THR A 453 -4.05 1.15 1.86
C THR A 453 -3.42 2.47 2.28
N PRO A 454 -4.19 3.57 2.27
CA PRO A 454 -3.71 4.86 2.78
C PRO A 454 -3.22 4.79 4.24
N MET A 455 -3.80 3.92 5.07
CA MET A 455 -3.35 3.71 6.45
C MET A 455 -1.95 3.08 6.51
N GLN A 456 -1.66 2.07 5.67
CA GLN A 456 -0.33 1.47 5.58
C GLN A 456 0.70 2.46 5.04
N LEU A 457 0.30 3.34 4.12
CA LEU A 457 1.16 4.43 3.65
C LEU A 457 1.45 5.41 4.78
N ALA A 458 0.44 5.84 5.52
CA ALA A 458 0.59 6.76 6.66
C ALA A 458 1.51 6.14 7.74
N ASP A 459 1.36 4.86 8.05
CA ASP A 459 2.24 4.14 8.98
C ASP A 459 3.70 4.12 8.50
N SER A 460 3.93 3.87 7.21
CA SER A 460 5.28 3.90 6.62
C SER A 460 5.87 5.31 6.61
N LEU A 461 5.09 6.34 6.30
CA LEU A 461 5.53 7.74 6.33
C LEU A 461 5.90 8.19 7.75
N ALA A 462 5.14 7.76 8.76
CA ALA A 462 5.42 8.08 10.16
C ALA A 462 6.78 7.54 10.64
N ALA A 463 7.29 6.46 10.05
CA ALA A 463 8.63 5.94 10.35
C ALA A 463 9.76 6.94 10.06
N CYS A 464 9.54 7.90 9.16
CA CYS A 464 10.53 8.92 8.82
C CYS A 464 10.83 9.88 10.00
N ALA A 465 9.92 10.02 10.95
CA ALA A 465 10.11 10.86 12.14
C ALA A 465 10.84 10.13 13.28
N ILE A 466 11.06 8.82 13.16
CA ILE A 466 11.70 8.03 14.21
C ILE A 466 13.21 8.14 14.07
N THR A 467 13.86 8.60 15.13
CA THR A 467 15.32 8.59 15.24
C THR A 467 15.74 7.36 16.04
N LEU A 468 16.69 6.60 15.47
CA LEU A 468 17.42 5.54 16.14
C LEU A 468 18.88 5.96 16.31
N ASP A 469 19.43 5.78 17.49
CA ASP A 469 20.86 5.94 17.70
C ASP A 469 21.65 4.67 17.34
N ASP A 470 22.97 4.75 17.33
CA ASP A 470 23.85 3.64 16.97
C ASP A 470 23.68 2.42 17.90
N ASP A 471 23.43 2.65 19.18
CA ASP A 471 23.22 1.58 20.16
C ASP A 471 21.88 0.87 19.90
N GLU A 472 20.81 1.60 19.61
CA GLU A 472 19.50 1.04 19.22
C GLU A 472 19.60 0.25 17.91
N VAL A 473 20.30 0.78 16.89
CA VAL A 473 20.51 0.08 15.62
C VAL A 473 21.29 -1.21 15.83
N ASN A 474 22.38 -1.19 16.60
CA ASN A 474 23.19 -2.36 16.89
C ASN A 474 22.43 -3.39 17.74
N TRP A 475 21.62 -2.94 18.67
CA TRP A 475 20.79 -3.83 19.47
C TRP A 475 19.71 -4.51 18.63
N LEU A 476 18.99 -3.78 17.82
CA LEU A 476 18.01 -4.35 16.88
C LEU A 476 18.64 -5.40 15.96
N ASP A 477 19.87 -5.17 15.50
CA ASP A 477 20.62 -6.07 14.61
C ASP A 477 21.31 -7.25 15.33
N LEU A 478 21.09 -7.42 16.65
CA LEU A 478 21.69 -8.45 17.51
C LEU A 478 23.22 -8.32 17.67
N ARG A 479 23.77 -7.12 17.43
CA ARG A 479 25.21 -6.83 17.62
C ARG A 479 25.53 -6.35 19.03
N ALA A 480 24.51 -5.99 19.82
CA ALA A 480 24.61 -5.63 21.21
C ALA A 480 23.67 -6.46 22.09
N SER A 481 24.07 -6.70 23.35
CA SER A 481 23.25 -7.40 24.36
C SER A 481 22.21 -6.48 25.00
N ASP A 482 21.18 -7.05 25.66
CA ASP A 482 20.11 -6.32 26.33
C ASP A 482 20.58 -5.36 27.46
N SER A 483 21.83 -5.48 27.92
CA SER A 483 22.37 -4.67 29.02
C SER A 483 22.79 -3.26 28.64
N LYS A 484 22.63 -2.83 27.35
CA LYS A 484 23.10 -1.55 26.85
C LYS A 484 22.01 -0.56 26.47
N ILE A 485 20.73 -0.94 26.54
CA ILE A 485 19.59 -0.07 26.17
C ILE A 485 18.60 0.15 27.32
#